data_d67f668ac944608f071acf45519756ea
#
_entry.id   d67f668ac944608f071acf45519756ea
#
_cell.length_a   1.000
_cell.length_b   1.000
_cell.length_c   1.000
_cell.angle_alpha   90.00
_cell.angle_beta   90.00
_cell.angle_gamma   90.00
#
_symmetry.space_group_name_H-M   'P 1'
#
loop_
_entity.id
_entity.type
_entity.pdbx_description
1 polymer ?
#
loop_
_entity_poly.entity_id
_entity_poly.type
_entity_poly.pdbx_seq_one_letter_code
_entity_poly.pdbx_strand_id
1 'polypeptide(L)'
;FQHPSMSLFLGTIPMALATILNGFLKYGQPIYGDTAVQIAQTLWYANIVLALLVAWAVPFAMYRHQEHALQQMTAVWLLPIVACEVAASSGGLLLGHLAADTHAVAILLGSYVLWGVSVLPAFAILTILMLRLVLHKLPEKELAVSSWLALGPIGTGALALLILGQQAPTVLVSIDLAEMGQLFQYAGIFGSLILLGFGLWWLGIAVMTTLHHAKQELPFNLGWWGLTFPLGVYTLAILTLAQ
;
A
#
# COMPACT_ATOMS: atom_id res chain seq x y z
N PHE A 1 1.48 -21.66 1.45
CA PHE A 1 0.24 -21.45 0.68
C PHE A 1 -0.95 -22.26 1.21
N GLN A 2 -0.76 -23.40 1.89
CA GLN A 2 -1.89 -24.24 2.37
C GLN A 2 -2.56 -23.71 3.63
N HIS A 3 -1.86 -22.98 4.48
CA HIS A 3 -2.40 -22.47 5.74
C HIS A 3 -3.18 -21.15 5.52
N PRO A 4 -4.50 -21.09 5.81
CA PRO A 4 -5.34 -19.94 5.46
C PRO A 4 -4.85 -18.60 6.01
N SER A 5 -4.45 -18.54 7.28
CA SER A 5 -4.02 -17.28 7.89
C SER A 5 -2.57 -16.92 7.58
N MET A 6 -1.66 -17.92 7.59
CA MET A 6 -0.22 -17.64 7.39
C MET A 6 0.12 -17.24 5.95
N SER A 7 -0.61 -17.75 4.95
CA SER A 7 -0.40 -17.38 3.55
C SER A 7 -0.65 -15.89 3.28
N LEU A 8 -1.53 -15.26 4.03
CA LEU A 8 -1.84 -13.83 3.91
C LEU A 8 -0.62 -12.96 4.24
N PHE A 9 0.23 -13.39 5.16
CA PHE A 9 1.44 -12.65 5.54
C PHE A 9 2.55 -12.70 4.48
N LEU A 10 2.44 -13.52 3.43
CA LEU A 10 3.39 -13.49 2.32
C LEU A 10 3.46 -12.12 1.63
N GLY A 11 2.39 -11.32 1.70
CA GLY A 11 2.39 -9.94 1.22
C GLY A 11 3.38 -9.02 1.93
N THR A 12 3.80 -9.35 3.15
CA THR A 12 4.78 -8.54 3.88
C THR A 12 6.20 -8.64 3.31
N ILE A 13 6.51 -9.71 2.57
CA ILE A 13 7.84 -9.92 1.98
C ILE A 13 8.15 -8.83 0.93
N PRO A 14 7.32 -8.61 -0.12
CA PRO A 14 7.56 -7.52 -1.06
C PRO A 14 7.44 -6.13 -0.41
N MET A 15 6.62 -5.94 0.62
CA MET A 15 6.57 -4.68 1.36
C MET A 15 7.89 -4.40 2.10
N ALA A 16 8.51 -5.41 2.72
CA ALA A 16 9.82 -5.29 3.34
C ALA A 16 10.91 -4.97 2.31
N LEU A 17 10.90 -5.63 1.15
CA LEU A 17 11.84 -5.35 0.08
C LEU A 17 11.69 -3.91 -0.44
N ALA A 18 10.45 -3.41 -0.57
CA ALA A 18 10.17 -2.03 -0.92
C ALA A 18 10.75 -1.04 0.11
N THR A 19 10.67 -1.36 1.40
CA THR A 19 11.27 -0.53 2.46
C THR A 19 12.81 -0.46 2.31
N ILE A 20 13.45 -1.58 1.99
CA ILE A 20 14.89 -1.65 1.76
C ILE A 20 15.30 -0.81 0.55
N LEU A 21 14.64 -0.97 -0.59
CA LEU A 21 14.96 -0.18 -1.80
C LEU A 21 14.71 1.32 -1.60
N ASN A 22 13.66 1.71 -0.90
CA ASN A 22 13.39 3.10 -0.53
C ASN A 22 14.48 3.65 0.41
N GLY A 23 15.05 2.80 1.26
CA GLY A 23 16.22 3.12 2.08
C GLY A 23 17.46 3.44 1.23
N PHE A 24 17.70 2.69 0.14
CA PHE A 24 18.78 3.00 -0.81
C PHE A 24 18.55 4.34 -1.50
N LEU A 25 17.32 4.67 -1.91
CA LEU A 25 17.01 5.96 -2.52
C LEU A 25 17.19 7.12 -1.54
N LYS A 26 16.68 6.99 -0.31
CA LYS A 26 16.64 8.09 0.64
C LYS A 26 17.97 8.32 1.38
N TYR A 27 18.63 7.26 1.79
CA TYR A 27 19.82 7.29 2.63
C TYR A 27 21.09 6.83 1.91
N GLY A 28 20.95 5.93 0.95
CA GLY A 28 22.07 5.43 0.16
C GLY A 28 22.51 6.41 -0.93
N GLN A 29 21.56 7.04 -1.62
CA GLN A 29 21.87 7.96 -2.72
C GLN A 29 22.80 9.14 -2.31
N PRO A 30 22.62 9.82 -1.16
CA PRO A 30 23.56 10.88 -0.74
C PRO A 30 24.99 10.38 -0.47
N ILE A 31 25.20 9.09 -0.23
CA ILE A 31 26.49 8.48 0.12
C ILE A 31 27.14 7.83 -1.09
N TYR A 32 26.37 7.07 -1.86
CA TYR A 32 26.84 6.20 -2.95
C TYR A 32 26.44 6.69 -4.34
N GLY A 33 25.72 7.83 -4.44
CA GLY A 33 25.30 8.42 -5.71
C GLY A 33 24.47 7.46 -6.57
N ASP A 34 24.79 7.41 -7.86
CA ASP A 34 24.06 6.62 -8.86
C ASP A 34 24.09 5.11 -8.61
N THR A 35 25.11 4.60 -7.92
CA THR A 35 25.18 3.18 -7.55
C THR A 35 24.00 2.77 -6.67
N ALA A 36 23.63 3.60 -5.69
CA ALA A 36 22.48 3.35 -4.83
C ALA A 36 21.16 3.36 -5.63
N VAL A 37 21.03 4.26 -6.60
CA VAL A 37 19.86 4.34 -7.49
C VAL A 37 19.75 3.09 -8.35
N GLN A 38 20.86 2.61 -8.94
CA GLN A 38 20.88 1.39 -9.75
C GLN A 38 20.50 0.15 -8.94
N ILE A 39 21.01 0.05 -7.70
CA ILE A 39 20.63 -1.03 -6.77
C ILE A 39 19.13 -0.96 -6.48
N ALA A 40 18.62 0.21 -6.11
CA ALA A 40 17.21 0.41 -5.80
C ALA A 40 16.32 0.08 -7.00
N GLN A 41 16.69 0.47 -8.20
CA GLN A 41 15.97 0.17 -9.44
C GLN A 41 15.95 -1.33 -9.74
N THR A 42 17.07 -2.02 -9.58
CA THR A 42 17.14 -3.49 -9.75
C THR A 42 16.23 -4.20 -8.74
N LEU A 43 16.30 -3.79 -7.48
CA LEU A 43 15.43 -4.32 -6.43
C LEU A 43 13.95 -4.01 -6.70
N TRP A 44 13.64 -2.84 -7.29
CA TRP A 44 12.27 -2.47 -7.64
C TRP A 44 11.69 -3.40 -8.70
N TYR A 45 12.42 -3.74 -9.75
CA TYR A 45 11.96 -4.72 -10.75
C TYR A 45 11.72 -6.09 -10.14
N ALA A 46 12.64 -6.56 -9.30
CA ALA A 46 12.46 -7.82 -8.57
C ALA A 46 11.22 -7.77 -7.65
N ASN A 47 11.00 -6.61 -7.01
CA ASN A 47 9.87 -6.40 -6.12
C ASN A 47 8.53 -6.40 -6.86
N ILE A 48 8.44 -5.84 -8.07
CA ILE A 48 7.22 -5.90 -8.91
C ILE A 48 6.82 -7.35 -9.16
N VAL A 49 7.79 -8.16 -9.60
CA VAL A 49 7.52 -9.59 -9.88
C VAL A 49 7.02 -10.29 -8.62
N LEU A 50 7.69 -10.07 -7.50
CA LEU A 50 7.32 -10.68 -6.23
C LEU A 50 5.96 -10.22 -5.73
N ALA A 51 5.66 -8.91 -5.81
CA ALA A 51 4.38 -8.32 -5.41
C ALA A 51 3.21 -8.88 -6.24
N LEU A 52 3.37 -8.95 -7.57
CA LEU A 52 2.36 -9.52 -8.47
C LEU A 52 2.14 -11.00 -8.21
N LEU A 53 3.23 -11.77 -8.04
CA LEU A 53 3.12 -13.20 -7.72
C LEU A 53 2.34 -13.42 -6.43
N VAL A 54 2.59 -12.67 -5.39
CA VAL A 54 1.87 -12.78 -4.11
C VAL A 54 0.42 -12.33 -4.27
N ALA A 55 0.18 -11.20 -4.96
CA ALA A 55 -1.16 -10.65 -5.18
C ALA A 55 -2.07 -11.60 -5.98
N TRP A 56 -1.52 -12.48 -6.80
CA TRP A 56 -2.28 -13.49 -7.55
C TRP A 56 -2.29 -14.86 -6.86
N ALA A 57 -1.12 -15.34 -6.40
CA ALA A 57 -1.00 -16.70 -5.89
C ALA A 57 -1.75 -16.90 -4.57
N VAL A 58 -1.76 -15.89 -3.69
CA VAL A 58 -2.44 -16.01 -2.40
C VAL A 58 -3.96 -16.01 -2.59
N PRO A 59 -4.60 -15.04 -3.26
CA PRO A 59 -6.03 -15.10 -3.53
C PRO A 59 -6.43 -16.36 -4.33
N PHE A 60 -5.62 -16.77 -5.30
CA PHE A 60 -5.90 -18.00 -6.05
C PHE A 60 -5.89 -19.26 -5.16
N ALA A 61 -4.95 -19.33 -4.18
CA ALA A 61 -4.94 -20.40 -3.19
C ALA A 61 -6.16 -20.35 -2.27
N MET A 62 -6.61 -19.15 -1.87
CA MET A 62 -7.84 -18.94 -1.10
C MET A 62 -9.06 -19.47 -1.87
N TYR A 63 -9.16 -19.19 -3.18
CA TYR A 63 -10.31 -19.63 -3.99
C TYR A 63 -10.31 -21.13 -4.28
N ARG A 64 -9.15 -21.77 -4.31
CA ARG A 64 -9.00 -23.15 -4.77
C ARG A 64 -8.91 -24.19 -3.65
N HIS A 65 -8.24 -23.89 -2.55
CA HIS A 65 -7.82 -24.90 -1.57
C HIS A 65 -8.10 -24.55 -0.12
N GLN A 66 -8.26 -23.26 0.20
CA GLN A 66 -8.37 -22.82 1.57
C GLN A 66 -9.85 -22.69 1.97
N GLU A 67 -10.16 -23.11 3.18
CA GLU A 67 -11.48 -22.88 3.75
C GLU A 67 -11.48 -21.58 4.54
N HIS A 68 -12.39 -20.69 4.18
CA HIS A 68 -12.57 -19.38 4.82
C HIS A 68 -14.03 -19.17 5.19
N ALA A 69 -14.27 -18.58 6.36
CA ALA A 69 -15.58 -18.15 6.80
C ALA A 69 -15.61 -16.62 6.91
N LEU A 70 -16.72 -16.01 6.47
CA LEU A 70 -16.88 -14.56 6.56
C LEU A 70 -16.69 -14.04 7.99
N GLN A 71 -17.16 -14.80 8.98
CA GLN A 71 -17.02 -14.47 10.40
C GLN A 71 -15.55 -14.31 10.83
N GLN A 72 -14.63 -15.09 10.25
CA GLN A 72 -13.19 -15.06 10.59
C GLN A 72 -12.41 -14.04 9.77
N MET A 73 -13.05 -13.35 8.82
CA MET A 73 -12.40 -12.35 8.00
C MET A 73 -11.92 -11.18 8.85
N THR A 74 -10.68 -10.77 8.62
CA THR A 74 -10.07 -9.57 9.22
C THR A 74 -9.37 -8.73 8.14
N ALA A 75 -8.88 -7.55 8.51
CA ALA A 75 -8.13 -6.70 7.59
C ALA A 75 -6.77 -7.31 7.15
N VAL A 76 -6.34 -8.43 7.73
CA VAL A 76 -5.17 -9.20 7.27
C VAL A 76 -5.31 -9.66 5.80
N TRP A 77 -6.56 -9.83 5.31
CA TRP A 77 -6.83 -10.17 3.90
C TRP A 77 -6.31 -9.14 2.90
N LEU A 78 -6.02 -7.92 3.35
CA LEU A 78 -5.45 -6.85 2.54
C LEU A 78 -3.96 -7.06 2.24
N LEU A 79 -3.20 -7.76 3.09
CA LEU A 79 -1.75 -7.85 3.01
C LEU A 79 -1.21 -8.36 1.66
N PRO A 80 -1.77 -9.42 1.04
CA PRO A 80 -1.28 -9.88 -0.26
C PRO A 80 -1.51 -8.86 -1.39
N ILE A 81 -2.55 -8.05 -1.28
CA ILE A 81 -2.96 -7.10 -2.32
C ILE A 81 -2.17 -5.80 -2.22
N VAL A 82 -1.94 -5.29 -1.01
CA VAL A 82 -1.26 -4.00 -0.74
C VAL A 82 0.17 -3.95 -1.30
N ALA A 83 0.83 -5.10 -1.47
CA ALA A 83 2.20 -5.16 -1.95
C ALA A 83 2.42 -4.43 -3.29
N CYS A 84 1.43 -4.47 -4.20
CA CYS A 84 1.54 -3.84 -5.52
C CYS A 84 1.48 -2.31 -5.44
N GLU A 85 0.66 -1.72 -4.56
CA GLU A 85 0.64 -0.26 -4.38
C GLU A 85 1.86 0.27 -3.64
N VAL A 86 2.46 -0.54 -2.75
CA VAL A 86 3.76 -0.20 -2.14
C VAL A 86 4.85 -0.16 -3.21
N ALA A 87 4.86 -1.13 -4.14
CA ALA A 87 5.76 -1.10 -5.29
C ALA A 87 5.50 0.10 -6.21
N ALA A 88 4.24 0.49 -6.41
CA ALA A 88 3.86 1.70 -7.16
C ALA A 88 4.40 2.98 -6.51
N SER A 89 4.23 3.14 -5.20
CA SER A 89 4.77 4.26 -4.44
C SER A 89 6.30 4.33 -4.53
N SER A 90 6.97 3.17 -4.43
CA SER A 90 8.43 3.08 -4.59
C SER A 90 8.89 3.45 -6.01
N GLY A 91 8.10 3.09 -7.04
CA GLY A 91 8.35 3.53 -8.43
C GLY A 91 8.30 5.05 -8.56
N GLY A 92 7.34 5.70 -7.90
CA GLY A 92 7.26 7.15 -7.85
C GLY A 92 8.48 7.81 -7.18
N LEU A 93 8.98 7.23 -6.08
CA LEU A 93 10.21 7.70 -5.43
C LEU A 93 11.44 7.51 -6.33
N LEU A 94 11.53 6.37 -7.02
CA LEU A 94 12.61 6.09 -7.96
C LEU A 94 12.67 7.11 -9.10
N LEU A 95 11.52 7.52 -9.64
CA LEU A 95 11.43 8.52 -10.73
C LEU A 95 12.10 9.84 -10.36
N GLY A 96 12.07 10.25 -9.09
CA GLY A 96 12.77 11.46 -8.63
C GLY A 96 14.29 11.42 -8.77
N HIS A 97 14.88 10.27 -9.07
CA HIS A 97 16.32 10.05 -9.22
C HIS A 97 16.73 9.64 -10.65
N LEU A 98 15.77 9.55 -11.58
CA LEU A 98 16.02 9.15 -12.97
C LEU A 98 15.91 10.33 -13.92
N ALA A 99 16.60 10.24 -15.06
CA ALA A 99 16.39 11.16 -16.18
C ALA A 99 14.99 10.96 -16.78
N ALA A 100 14.39 12.06 -17.22
CA ALA A 100 13.10 12.03 -17.91
C ALA A 100 13.28 11.52 -19.34
N ASP A 101 13.03 10.25 -19.56
CA ASP A 101 13.11 9.56 -20.84
C ASP A 101 11.96 8.55 -21.01
N THR A 102 11.95 7.82 -22.11
CA THR A 102 10.95 6.76 -22.37
C THR A 102 10.94 5.65 -21.32
N HIS A 103 12.07 5.38 -20.69
CA HIS A 103 12.16 4.41 -19.59
C HIS A 103 11.47 4.93 -18.33
N ALA A 104 11.67 6.21 -17.97
CA ALA A 104 10.95 6.83 -16.85
C ALA A 104 9.43 6.86 -17.11
N VAL A 105 8.99 7.08 -18.35
CA VAL A 105 7.57 6.96 -18.73
C VAL A 105 7.04 5.56 -18.46
N ALA A 106 7.78 4.53 -18.84
CA ALA A 106 7.38 3.14 -18.59
C ALA A 106 7.25 2.83 -17.07
N ILE A 107 8.17 3.35 -16.24
CA ILE A 107 8.09 3.23 -14.78
C ILE A 107 6.86 3.96 -14.24
N LEU A 108 6.59 5.18 -14.71
CA LEU A 108 5.43 5.97 -14.29
C LEU A 108 4.13 5.24 -14.58
N LEU A 109 3.92 4.85 -15.84
CA LEU A 109 2.69 4.18 -16.27
C LEU A 109 2.55 2.80 -15.63
N GLY A 110 3.64 2.03 -15.54
CA GLY A 110 3.67 0.74 -14.84
C GLY A 110 3.31 0.87 -13.36
N SER A 111 3.76 1.93 -12.70
CA SER A 111 3.40 2.21 -11.30
C SER A 111 1.92 2.53 -11.14
N TYR A 112 1.30 3.28 -12.05
CA TYR A 112 -0.16 3.47 -12.04
C TYR A 112 -0.94 2.16 -12.28
N VAL A 113 -0.44 1.27 -13.14
CA VAL A 113 -1.02 -0.06 -13.32
C VAL A 113 -0.93 -0.88 -12.03
N LEU A 114 0.22 -0.90 -11.36
CA LEU A 114 0.40 -1.57 -10.07
C LEU A 114 -0.51 -1.00 -8.99
N TRP A 115 -0.70 0.32 -8.97
CA TRP A 115 -1.66 0.99 -8.11
C TRP A 115 -3.08 0.46 -8.34
N GLY A 116 -3.52 0.36 -9.60
CA GLY A 116 -4.84 -0.16 -9.97
C GLY A 116 -5.03 -1.63 -9.62
N VAL A 117 -3.99 -2.47 -9.78
CA VAL A 117 -3.99 -3.89 -9.40
C VAL A 117 -4.23 -4.05 -7.89
N SER A 118 -3.82 -3.09 -7.08
CA SER A 118 -3.91 -3.16 -5.62
C SER A 118 -5.15 -2.45 -5.08
N VAL A 119 -5.31 -1.16 -5.37
CA VAL A 119 -6.30 -0.31 -4.70
C VAL A 119 -7.73 -0.76 -4.96
N LEU A 120 -8.07 -1.14 -6.20
CA LEU A 120 -9.42 -1.58 -6.52
C LEU A 120 -9.81 -2.87 -5.79
N PRO A 121 -9.02 -3.96 -5.80
CA PRO A 121 -9.31 -5.13 -4.99
C PRO A 121 -9.29 -4.85 -3.48
N ALA A 122 -8.40 -3.97 -3.00
CA ALA A 122 -8.39 -3.60 -1.58
C ALA A 122 -9.71 -2.95 -1.15
N PHE A 123 -10.29 -2.07 -1.96
CA PHE A 123 -11.59 -1.47 -1.68
C PHE A 123 -12.73 -2.50 -1.71
N ALA A 124 -12.68 -3.47 -2.62
CA ALA A 124 -13.63 -4.59 -2.63
C ALA A 124 -13.55 -5.40 -1.31
N ILE A 125 -12.33 -5.71 -0.84
CA ILE A 125 -12.10 -6.39 0.44
C ILE A 125 -12.60 -5.54 1.60
N LEU A 126 -12.31 -4.22 1.62
CA LEU A 126 -12.77 -3.30 2.66
C LEU A 126 -14.30 -3.24 2.73
N THR A 127 -14.99 -3.24 1.59
CA THR A 127 -16.46 -3.28 1.53
C THR A 127 -17.01 -4.55 2.18
N ILE A 128 -16.41 -5.71 1.87
CA ILE A 128 -16.80 -6.98 2.48
C ILE A 128 -16.47 -7.00 3.98
N LEU A 129 -15.34 -6.41 4.38
CA LEU A 129 -14.96 -6.28 5.78
C LEU A 129 -15.97 -5.41 6.57
N MET A 130 -16.45 -4.32 5.97
CA MET A 130 -17.53 -3.52 6.57
C MET A 130 -18.80 -4.36 6.77
N LEU A 131 -19.22 -5.12 5.75
CA LEU A 131 -20.35 -6.02 5.84
C LEU A 131 -20.14 -7.06 6.95
N ARG A 132 -18.95 -7.65 7.02
CA ARG A 132 -18.58 -8.61 8.06
C ARG A 132 -18.71 -7.99 9.46
N LEU A 133 -18.27 -6.75 9.67
CA LEU A 133 -18.37 -6.07 10.95
C LEU A 133 -19.82 -5.81 11.37
N VAL A 134 -20.68 -5.49 10.40
CA VAL A 134 -22.14 -5.34 10.66
C VAL A 134 -22.77 -6.66 11.07
N LEU A 135 -22.51 -7.75 10.34
CA LEU A 135 -23.15 -9.04 10.54
C LEU A 135 -22.60 -9.82 11.75
N HIS A 136 -21.29 -9.78 11.96
CA HIS A 136 -20.60 -10.60 12.95
C HIS A 136 -19.94 -9.80 14.08
N LYS A 137 -20.20 -8.48 14.15
CA LYS A 137 -19.71 -7.57 15.20
C LYS A 137 -18.19 -7.40 15.18
N LEU A 138 -17.65 -6.75 16.20
CA LEU A 138 -16.21 -6.52 16.32
C LEU A 138 -15.45 -7.86 16.41
N PRO A 139 -14.20 -7.92 15.93
CA PRO A 139 -13.36 -9.11 16.13
C PRO A 139 -13.07 -9.33 17.62
N GLU A 140 -12.62 -10.53 17.96
CA GLU A 140 -12.11 -10.84 19.29
C GLU A 140 -10.95 -9.90 19.68
N LYS A 141 -10.72 -9.73 20.98
CA LYS A 141 -9.73 -8.77 21.53
C LYS A 141 -8.31 -8.99 20.99
N GLU A 142 -7.94 -10.25 20.71
CA GLU A 142 -6.66 -10.65 20.13
C GLU A 142 -6.45 -10.06 18.73
N LEU A 143 -7.53 -9.82 18.00
CA LEU A 143 -7.54 -9.30 16.65
C LEU A 143 -8.01 -7.84 16.54
N ALA A 144 -8.30 -7.18 17.68
CA ALA A 144 -8.83 -5.81 17.68
C ALA A 144 -7.91 -4.82 16.96
N VAL A 145 -6.60 -4.97 17.14
CA VAL A 145 -5.58 -4.12 16.49
C VAL A 145 -5.49 -4.35 14.99
N SER A 146 -5.99 -5.48 14.47
CA SER A 146 -6.02 -5.71 13.01
C SER A 146 -6.88 -4.70 12.25
N SER A 147 -7.81 -3.99 12.92
CA SER A 147 -8.61 -2.93 12.32
C SER A 147 -7.77 -1.78 11.76
N TRP A 148 -6.57 -1.53 12.30
CA TRP A 148 -5.65 -0.52 11.82
C TRP A 148 -5.02 -0.86 10.46
N LEU A 149 -4.96 -2.13 10.08
CA LEU A 149 -4.42 -2.58 8.80
C LEU A 149 -5.18 -2.00 7.60
N ALA A 150 -6.46 -1.64 7.77
CA ALA A 150 -7.26 -1.00 6.74
C ALA A 150 -6.68 0.36 6.28
N LEU A 151 -5.98 1.07 7.17
CA LEU A 151 -5.29 2.32 6.82
C LEU A 151 -4.09 2.10 5.88
N GLY A 152 -3.56 0.87 5.81
CA GLY A 152 -2.45 0.52 4.93
C GLY A 152 -2.74 0.82 3.46
N PRO A 153 -3.69 0.12 2.82
CA PRO A 153 -4.03 0.36 1.43
C PRO A 153 -4.58 1.79 1.18
N ILE A 154 -5.33 2.34 2.13
CA ILE A 154 -5.87 3.69 1.99
C ILE A 154 -4.72 4.72 1.98
N GLY A 155 -3.81 4.64 2.94
CA GLY A 155 -2.67 5.55 3.07
C GLY A 155 -1.65 5.37 1.96
N THR A 156 -1.30 4.13 1.61
CA THR A 156 -0.35 3.84 0.53
C THR A 156 -0.93 4.23 -0.82
N GLY A 157 -2.21 3.97 -1.05
CA GLY A 157 -2.90 4.38 -2.27
C GLY A 157 -2.91 5.90 -2.45
N ALA A 158 -3.17 6.67 -1.38
CA ALA A 158 -3.11 8.12 -1.39
C ALA A 158 -1.66 8.62 -1.62
N LEU A 159 -0.69 8.06 -0.90
CA LEU A 159 0.72 8.41 -1.04
C LEU A 159 1.25 8.16 -2.45
N ALA A 160 0.93 7.00 -3.03
CA ALA A 160 1.34 6.65 -4.39
C ALA A 160 0.78 7.64 -5.43
N LEU A 161 -0.51 8.01 -5.33
CA LEU A 161 -1.11 9.01 -6.20
C LEU A 161 -0.40 10.37 -6.11
N LEU A 162 -0.05 10.82 -4.91
CA LEU A 162 0.67 12.08 -4.70
C LEU A 162 2.07 12.02 -5.32
N ILE A 163 2.85 10.99 -4.99
CA ILE A 163 4.24 10.89 -5.46
C ILE A 163 4.28 10.71 -6.99
N LEU A 164 3.45 9.82 -7.55
CA LEU A 164 3.38 9.63 -9.00
C LEU A 164 2.88 10.89 -9.70
N GLY A 165 1.87 11.56 -9.15
CA GLY A 165 1.35 12.81 -9.66
C GLY A 165 2.41 13.93 -9.68
N GLN A 166 3.24 14.03 -8.63
CA GLN A 166 4.35 14.98 -8.58
C GLN A 166 5.41 14.74 -9.67
N GLN A 167 5.67 13.47 -10.02
CA GLN A 167 6.65 13.11 -11.05
C GLN A 167 6.09 13.23 -12.49
N ALA A 168 4.78 13.07 -12.65
CA ALA A 168 4.14 12.99 -13.97
C ALA A 168 4.44 14.19 -14.90
N PRO A 169 4.40 15.47 -14.46
CA PRO A 169 4.70 16.59 -15.34
C PRO A 169 6.14 16.54 -15.90
N THR A 170 7.11 16.22 -15.05
CA THR A 170 8.52 16.15 -15.48
C THR A 170 8.77 14.97 -16.42
N VAL A 171 8.17 13.82 -16.13
CA VAL A 171 8.38 12.60 -16.94
C VAL A 171 7.67 12.69 -18.28
N LEU A 172 6.40 13.12 -18.31
CA LEU A 172 5.58 13.11 -19.53
C LEU A 172 5.94 14.22 -20.52
N VAL A 173 6.63 15.27 -20.08
CA VAL A 173 7.17 16.29 -20.99
C VAL A 173 8.17 15.69 -21.98
N SER A 174 8.88 14.63 -21.62
CA SER A 174 9.86 13.95 -22.47
C SER A 174 9.26 13.28 -23.72
N ILE A 175 7.95 13.12 -23.76
CA ILE A 175 7.18 12.55 -24.88
C ILE A 175 6.08 13.50 -25.36
N ASP A 176 6.26 14.81 -25.15
CA ASP A 176 5.34 15.87 -25.57
C ASP A 176 3.91 15.79 -24.97
N LEU A 177 3.75 15.17 -23.79
CA LEU A 177 2.49 15.02 -23.06
C LEU A 177 2.45 15.85 -21.75
N ALA A 178 2.96 17.09 -21.78
CA ALA A 178 3.02 17.96 -20.61
C ALA A 178 1.66 18.21 -19.95
N GLU A 179 0.62 18.45 -20.75
CA GLU A 179 -0.75 18.67 -20.24
C GLU A 179 -1.31 17.44 -19.51
N MET A 180 -1.03 16.24 -20.03
CA MET A 180 -1.40 14.99 -19.38
C MET A 180 -0.66 14.82 -18.05
N GLY A 181 0.60 15.25 -17.97
CA GLY A 181 1.38 15.26 -16.73
C GLY A 181 0.71 16.12 -15.65
N GLN A 182 0.27 17.32 -16.01
CA GLN A 182 -0.45 18.20 -15.09
C GLN A 182 -1.80 17.61 -14.67
N LEU A 183 -2.53 17.00 -15.61
CA LEU A 183 -3.78 16.30 -15.29
C LEU A 183 -3.55 15.19 -14.25
N PHE A 184 -2.50 14.39 -14.41
CA PHE A 184 -2.16 13.33 -13.46
C PHE A 184 -1.79 13.89 -12.08
N GLN A 185 -1.12 15.03 -12.03
CA GLN A 185 -0.81 15.71 -10.77
C GLN A 185 -2.09 16.17 -10.05
N TYR A 186 -2.99 16.86 -10.73
CA TYR A 186 -4.25 17.31 -10.13
C TYR A 186 -5.18 16.16 -9.75
N ALA A 187 -5.27 15.14 -10.60
CA ALA A 187 -6.02 13.92 -10.31
C ALA A 187 -5.43 13.17 -9.10
N GLY A 188 -4.10 13.16 -8.98
CA GLY A 188 -3.39 12.59 -7.83
C GLY A 188 -3.76 13.29 -6.53
N ILE A 189 -3.73 14.63 -6.50
CA ILE A 189 -4.14 15.43 -5.34
C ILE A 189 -5.61 15.16 -5.00
N PHE A 190 -6.51 15.25 -5.98
CA PHE A 190 -7.94 15.05 -5.77
C PHE A 190 -8.26 13.62 -5.29
N GLY A 191 -7.69 12.61 -5.93
CA GLY A 191 -7.84 11.21 -5.53
C GLY A 191 -7.32 10.94 -4.12
N SER A 192 -6.17 11.54 -3.77
CA SER A 192 -5.60 11.42 -2.42
C SER A 192 -6.48 12.03 -1.35
N LEU A 193 -7.11 13.17 -1.61
CA LEU A 193 -8.07 13.79 -0.68
C LEU A 193 -9.26 12.87 -0.40
N ILE A 194 -9.79 12.20 -1.43
CA ILE A 194 -10.89 11.23 -1.26
C ILE A 194 -10.42 10.04 -0.41
N LEU A 195 -9.23 9.48 -0.71
CA LEU A 195 -8.68 8.37 0.04
C LEU A 195 -8.38 8.74 1.50
N LEU A 196 -7.79 9.91 1.73
CA LEU A 196 -7.50 10.40 3.08
C LEU A 196 -8.79 10.65 3.88
N GLY A 197 -9.84 11.16 3.24
CA GLY A 197 -11.16 11.29 3.87
C GLY A 197 -11.75 9.94 4.29
N PHE A 198 -11.66 8.93 3.42
CA PHE A 198 -12.06 7.56 3.76
C PHE A 198 -11.19 6.96 4.86
N GLY A 199 -9.87 7.24 4.83
CA GLY A 199 -8.94 6.83 5.87
C GLY A 199 -9.24 7.48 7.22
N LEU A 200 -9.67 8.74 7.26
CA LEU A 200 -10.10 9.40 8.49
C LEU A 200 -11.32 8.70 9.11
N TRP A 201 -12.26 8.27 8.29
CA TRP A 201 -13.40 7.47 8.74
C TRP A 201 -12.94 6.13 9.34
N TRP A 202 -12.06 5.38 8.65
CA TRP A 202 -11.50 4.13 9.15
C TRP A 202 -10.67 4.32 10.42
N LEU A 203 -9.90 5.39 10.50
CA LEU A 203 -9.12 5.75 11.69
C LEU A 203 -10.04 5.88 12.91
N GLY A 204 -11.16 6.58 12.76
CA GLY A 204 -12.18 6.70 13.81
C GLY A 204 -12.71 5.34 14.27
N ILE A 205 -13.05 4.45 13.34
CA ILE A 205 -13.51 3.09 13.65
C ILE A 205 -12.41 2.26 14.34
N ALA A 206 -11.17 2.34 13.86
CA ALA A 206 -10.05 1.62 14.45
C ALA A 206 -9.76 2.08 15.89
N VAL A 207 -9.78 3.38 16.14
CA VAL A 207 -9.64 3.97 17.48
C VAL A 207 -10.77 3.49 18.41
N MET A 208 -12.02 3.61 17.97
CA MET A 208 -13.17 3.17 18.77
C MET A 208 -13.12 1.67 19.08
N THR A 209 -12.74 0.84 18.11
CA THR A 209 -12.56 -0.60 18.29
C THR A 209 -11.48 -0.90 19.34
N THR A 210 -10.35 -0.23 19.24
CA THR A 210 -9.24 -0.40 20.19
C THR A 210 -9.62 0.04 21.59
N LEU A 211 -10.27 1.20 21.73
CA LEU A 211 -10.73 1.72 23.02
C LEU A 211 -11.81 0.82 23.66
N HIS A 212 -12.69 0.22 22.85
CA HIS A 212 -13.68 -0.74 23.33
C HIS A 212 -13.00 -1.96 23.98
N HIS A 213 -12.01 -2.53 23.33
CA HIS A 213 -11.29 -3.69 23.83
C HIS A 213 -10.23 -3.36 24.91
N ALA A 214 -9.71 -2.13 24.93
CA ALA A 214 -8.75 -1.70 25.95
C ALA A 214 -9.31 -1.82 27.37
N LYS A 215 -10.64 -1.72 27.53
CA LYS A 215 -11.33 -1.96 28.81
C LYS A 215 -11.29 -3.42 29.28
N GLN A 216 -10.93 -4.36 28.40
CA GLN A 216 -10.93 -5.81 28.61
C GLN A 216 -9.51 -6.41 28.65
N GLU A 217 -8.47 -5.58 28.78
CA GLU A 217 -7.05 -5.97 28.69
C GLU A 217 -6.69 -6.55 27.32
N LEU A 218 -6.17 -5.69 26.44
CA LEU A 218 -5.67 -6.09 25.10
C LEU A 218 -4.40 -6.93 25.25
N PRO A 219 -4.37 -8.20 24.82
CA PRO A 219 -3.16 -9.00 24.86
C PRO A 219 -2.12 -8.45 23.90
N PHE A 220 -0.88 -8.34 24.33
CA PHE A 220 0.23 -7.98 23.45
C PHE A 220 0.58 -9.17 22.54
N ASN A 221 0.56 -8.94 21.23
CA ASN A 221 0.92 -9.94 20.23
C ASN A 221 1.51 -9.26 18.98
N LEU A 222 1.94 -10.06 18.01
CA LEU A 222 2.53 -9.55 16.75
C LEU A 222 1.57 -8.64 15.95
N GLY A 223 0.26 -8.72 16.17
CA GLY A 223 -0.73 -7.85 15.53
C GLY A 223 -0.53 -6.36 15.84
N TRP A 224 0.17 -6.01 16.93
CA TRP A 224 0.50 -4.62 17.27
C TRP A 224 1.41 -3.94 16.23
N TRP A 225 2.15 -4.70 15.43
CA TRP A 225 2.87 -4.16 14.28
C TRP A 225 1.95 -3.55 13.22
N GLY A 226 0.65 -3.90 13.24
CA GLY A 226 -0.37 -3.24 12.41
C GLY A 226 -0.54 -1.74 12.71
N LEU A 227 -0.07 -1.26 13.86
CA LEU A 227 -0.03 0.18 14.18
C LEU A 227 1.13 0.93 13.53
N THR A 228 2.18 0.26 13.08
CA THR A 228 3.39 0.92 12.55
C THR A 228 3.24 1.30 11.08
N PHE A 229 3.23 0.33 10.17
CA PHE A 229 3.15 0.59 8.73
C PHE A 229 1.88 1.35 8.32
N PRO A 230 0.65 0.92 8.69
CA PRO A 230 -0.56 1.60 8.26
C PRO A 230 -0.66 3.06 8.70
N LEU A 231 -0.35 3.35 9.96
CA LEU A 231 -0.31 4.72 10.45
C LEU A 231 0.82 5.53 9.82
N GLY A 232 1.98 4.91 9.64
CA GLY A 232 3.14 5.54 9.03
C GLY A 232 2.86 6.02 7.62
N VAL A 233 2.29 5.16 6.75
CA VAL A 233 1.97 5.54 5.36
C VAL A 233 0.82 6.52 5.28
N TYR A 234 -0.19 6.40 6.13
CA TYR A 234 -1.29 7.35 6.20
C TYR A 234 -0.80 8.75 6.61
N THR A 235 0.04 8.83 7.65
CA THR A 235 0.67 10.08 8.08
C THR A 235 1.58 10.65 7.00
N LEU A 236 2.37 9.80 6.33
CA LEU A 236 3.25 10.24 5.26
C LEU A 236 2.47 10.80 4.07
N ALA A 237 1.33 10.22 3.73
CA ALA A 237 0.44 10.77 2.69
C ALA A 237 -0.08 12.17 3.05
N ILE A 238 -0.48 12.39 4.32
CA ILE A 238 -0.91 13.72 4.80
C ILE A 238 0.25 14.72 4.71
N LEU A 239 1.44 14.33 5.15
CA LEU A 239 2.63 15.21 5.10
C LEU A 239 3.04 15.53 3.64
N THR A 240 2.93 14.57 2.74
CA THR A 240 3.23 14.79 1.31
C THR A 240 2.19 15.71 0.65
N LEU A 241 0.92 15.61 1.05
CA LEU A 241 -0.13 16.51 0.55
C LEU A 241 0.05 17.95 1.05
N ALA A 242 0.68 18.16 2.21
CA ALA A 242 0.92 19.48 2.80
C ALA A 242 2.13 20.23 2.22
N GLN A 243 2.93 19.59 1.38
CA GLN A 243 4.10 20.16 0.68
C GLN A 243 3.71 20.76 -0.67
#